data_72d95a234efe849304673859b63bf849
#
_entry.id   72d95a234efe849304673859b63bf849
#
_cell.length_a   1.000
_cell.length_b   1.000
_cell.length_c   1.000
_cell.angle_alpha   90.00
_cell.angle_beta   90.00
_cell.angle_gamma   90.00
#
_symmetry.space_group_name_H-M   'P 1'
#
loop_
_entity.id
_entity.type
_entity.pdbx_description
1 polymer ?
#
loop_
_entity_poly.entity_id
_entity_poly.type
_entity_poly.pdbx_seq_one_letter_code
_entity_poly.pdbx_strand_id
1 'polypeptide(L)'
;MSATATLVSPLRIGRHTIGSPVVLAPMAGITNRAFRRLCREFASEGGSGDSALYVSEMITSRALVERNAETMRLIQHDPEEHPRSIQLYSTDPTTARAAARLLVTEDRADHIDLNFGCPVPKVTRKGGGSALPWKRDLFRAVVGAVVEEGARRDVPVTVKMRKGIDDAHLTYLDAGLAAQEEGVAAVALHARTAAQAYSGTADWAAIRLLKETVTEVPVLGNGDIWSAEDAL
;
A
#
# COMPACT_ATOMS: atom_id res chain seq x y z
N MET A 1 -23.25 30.69 9.28
CA MET A 1 -22.15 30.23 10.12
C MET A 1 -21.15 29.55 9.21
N SER A 2 -20.01 30.19 8.94
CA SER A 2 -18.96 29.64 8.05
C SER A 2 -18.32 28.48 8.78
N ALA A 3 -18.49 27.26 8.30
CA ALA A 3 -17.74 26.10 8.74
C ALA A 3 -16.27 26.37 8.36
N THR A 4 -15.43 26.56 9.35
CA THR A 4 -13.99 26.60 9.17
C THR A 4 -13.59 25.20 8.67
N ALA A 5 -13.40 25.05 7.36
CA ALA A 5 -12.86 23.84 6.80
C ALA A 5 -11.49 23.63 7.46
N THR A 6 -11.36 22.63 8.30
CA THR A 6 -10.08 22.21 8.84
C THR A 6 -9.24 21.80 7.62
N LEU A 7 -8.29 22.65 7.24
CA LEU A 7 -7.38 22.38 6.14
C LEU A 7 -6.53 21.17 6.56
N VAL A 8 -6.91 20.00 6.11
CA VAL A 8 -6.09 18.80 6.26
C VAL A 8 -4.82 19.04 5.45
N SER A 9 -3.66 18.98 6.09
CA SER A 9 -2.39 19.15 5.39
C SER A 9 -2.22 18.08 4.33
N PRO A 10 -1.75 18.42 3.12
CA PRO A 10 -1.50 17.45 2.08
C PRO A 10 -0.56 16.34 2.55
N LEU A 11 -0.91 15.10 2.23
CA LEU A 11 -0.08 13.94 2.51
C LEU A 11 1.11 13.90 1.52
N ARG A 12 2.33 13.76 2.04
CA ARG A 12 3.52 13.56 1.20
C ARG A 12 3.94 12.10 1.21
N ILE A 13 4.07 11.51 0.01
CA ILE A 13 4.59 10.16 -0.22
C ILE A 13 5.76 10.29 -1.19
N GLY A 14 6.98 10.34 -0.65
CA GLY A 14 8.17 10.66 -1.45
C GLY A 14 8.02 12.01 -2.16
N ARG A 15 8.17 12.02 -3.49
CA ARG A 15 8.01 13.22 -4.35
C ARG A 15 6.56 13.64 -4.56
N HIS A 16 5.58 12.76 -4.28
CA HIS A 16 4.17 13.04 -4.54
C HIS A 16 3.52 13.81 -3.39
N THR A 17 2.77 14.84 -3.74
CA THR A 17 1.87 15.55 -2.83
C THR A 17 0.45 15.06 -3.11
N ILE A 18 -0.13 14.38 -2.14
CA ILE A 18 -1.48 13.83 -2.20
C ILE A 18 -2.41 14.80 -1.49
N GLY A 19 -3.25 15.49 -2.25
CA GLY A 19 -4.13 16.55 -1.73
C GLY A 19 -5.35 16.01 -0.98
N SER A 20 -5.75 14.77 -1.25
CA SER A 20 -6.85 14.10 -0.53
C SER A 20 -6.32 13.39 0.71
N PRO A 21 -6.99 13.48 1.88
CA PRO A 21 -6.63 12.67 3.04
C PRO A 21 -6.98 11.19 2.87
N VAL A 22 -7.72 10.84 1.82
CA VAL A 22 -8.21 9.49 1.55
C VAL A 22 -7.43 8.86 0.39
N VAL A 23 -6.93 7.64 0.61
CA VAL A 23 -6.24 6.81 -0.38
C VAL A 23 -7.11 5.60 -0.68
N LEU A 24 -7.35 5.29 -1.97
CA LEU A 24 -8.02 4.06 -2.35
C LEU A 24 -7.11 2.87 -2.06
N ALA A 25 -7.48 2.07 -1.05
CA ALA A 25 -6.73 0.88 -0.67
C ALA A 25 -6.78 -0.21 -1.76
N PRO A 26 -5.69 -0.97 -1.97
CA PRO A 26 -5.65 -2.07 -2.94
C PRO A 26 -6.59 -3.21 -2.51
N MET A 27 -7.44 -3.66 -3.43
CA MET A 27 -8.40 -4.74 -3.23
C MET A 27 -8.41 -5.67 -4.44
N ALA A 28 -7.95 -6.93 -4.25
CA ALA A 28 -7.90 -7.93 -5.31
C ALA A 28 -9.30 -8.21 -5.89
N GLY A 29 -9.41 -8.19 -7.22
CA GLY A 29 -10.66 -8.36 -7.95
C GLY A 29 -11.56 -7.10 -7.97
N ILE A 30 -11.15 -6.00 -7.32
CA ILE A 30 -11.96 -4.79 -7.19
C ILE A 30 -11.23 -3.57 -7.77
N THR A 31 -10.03 -3.23 -7.30
CA THR A 31 -9.34 -2.00 -7.71
C THR A 31 -8.62 -2.13 -9.05
N ASN A 32 -9.31 -2.74 -10.03
CA ASN A 32 -8.88 -2.76 -11.41
C ASN A 32 -8.97 -1.34 -12.05
N ARG A 33 -8.42 -1.20 -13.24
CA ARG A 33 -8.36 0.08 -13.95
C ARG A 33 -9.74 0.78 -14.06
N ALA A 34 -10.79 0.02 -14.37
CA ALA A 34 -12.13 0.61 -14.55
C ALA A 34 -12.69 1.15 -13.22
N PHE A 35 -12.50 0.42 -12.12
CA PHE A 35 -12.95 0.87 -10.81
C PHE A 35 -12.15 2.10 -10.33
N ARG A 36 -10.83 2.10 -10.48
CA ARG A 36 -10.00 3.27 -10.14
C ARG A 36 -10.39 4.51 -10.95
N ARG A 37 -10.70 4.34 -12.25
CA ARG A 37 -11.22 5.41 -13.08
C ARG A 37 -12.53 5.96 -12.51
N LEU A 38 -13.48 5.10 -12.19
CA LEU A 38 -14.76 5.52 -11.60
C LEU A 38 -14.55 6.30 -10.29
N CYS A 39 -13.66 5.82 -9.40
CA CYS A 39 -13.33 6.54 -8.17
C CYS A 39 -12.74 7.93 -8.45
N ARG A 40 -11.88 8.09 -9.47
CA ARG A 40 -11.33 9.38 -9.87
C ARG A 40 -12.40 10.34 -10.41
N GLU A 41 -13.29 9.83 -11.24
CA GLU A 41 -14.41 10.62 -11.80
C GLU A 41 -15.26 11.21 -10.67
N PHE A 42 -15.69 10.40 -9.70
CA PHE A 42 -16.44 10.89 -8.53
C PHE A 42 -15.63 11.84 -7.64
N ALA A 43 -14.35 11.58 -7.43
CA ALA A 43 -13.50 12.46 -6.63
C ALA A 43 -13.27 13.82 -7.34
N SER A 44 -13.20 13.84 -8.67
CA SER A 44 -13.07 15.08 -9.46
C SER A 44 -14.34 15.92 -9.36
N GLU A 45 -15.54 15.31 -9.39
CA GLU A 45 -16.81 15.99 -9.15
C GLU A 45 -16.85 16.63 -7.75
N GLY A 46 -16.24 15.99 -6.75
CA GLY A 46 -16.05 16.51 -5.40
C GLY A 46 -14.89 17.50 -5.23
N GLY A 47 -14.15 17.81 -6.30
CA GLY A 47 -13.04 18.78 -6.29
C GLY A 47 -11.68 18.25 -5.83
N SER A 48 -11.50 16.94 -5.66
CA SER A 48 -10.25 16.33 -5.16
C SER A 48 -9.63 15.25 -6.08
N GLY A 49 -10.21 15.00 -7.26
CA GLY A 49 -9.90 13.84 -8.10
C GLY A 49 -8.45 13.71 -8.56
N ASP A 50 -7.81 14.78 -8.95
CA ASP A 50 -6.47 14.74 -9.54
C ASP A 50 -5.34 14.68 -8.51
N SER A 51 -5.64 14.78 -7.23
CA SER A 51 -4.66 14.81 -6.15
C SER A 51 -4.73 13.63 -5.18
N ALA A 52 -5.54 12.61 -5.48
CA ALA A 52 -5.67 11.42 -4.65
C ALA A 52 -4.79 10.26 -5.14
N LEU A 53 -4.53 9.28 -4.28
CA LEU A 53 -3.78 8.08 -4.62
C LEU A 53 -4.73 6.87 -4.75
N TYR A 54 -4.68 6.20 -5.90
CA TYR A 54 -5.49 5.03 -6.20
C TYR A 54 -4.58 3.82 -6.43
N VAL A 55 -4.55 2.87 -5.49
CA VAL A 55 -3.64 1.73 -5.58
C VAL A 55 -4.27 0.58 -6.37
N SER A 56 -3.50 -0.01 -7.28
CA SER A 56 -3.95 -1.15 -8.10
C SER A 56 -4.26 -2.39 -7.26
N GLU A 57 -4.86 -3.38 -7.88
CA GLU A 57 -4.92 -4.74 -7.33
C GLU A 57 -3.51 -5.29 -7.07
N MET A 58 -3.42 -6.28 -6.19
CA MET A 58 -2.18 -6.98 -5.87
C MET A 58 -1.62 -7.74 -7.09
N ILE A 59 -0.41 -7.37 -7.50
CA ILE A 59 0.33 -7.99 -8.60
C ILE A 59 1.38 -8.94 -8.06
N THR A 60 1.35 -10.21 -8.48
CA THR A 60 2.40 -11.17 -8.13
C THR A 60 3.68 -10.84 -8.88
N SER A 61 4.76 -10.54 -8.16
CA SER A 61 6.07 -10.16 -8.75
C SER A 61 6.57 -11.21 -9.74
N ARG A 62 6.41 -12.50 -9.45
CA ARG A 62 6.79 -13.59 -10.33
C ARG A 62 6.07 -13.53 -11.67
N ALA A 63 4.75 -13.38 -11.66
CA ALA A 63 3.96 -13.30 -12.89
C ALA A 63 4.29 -12.05 -13.72
N LEU A 64 4.65 -10.94 -13.04
CA LEU A 64 5.09 -9.72 -13.70
C LEU A 64 6.43 -9.93 -14.42
N VAL A 65 7.42 -10.52 -13.75
CA VAL A 65 8.74 -10.83 -14.33
C VAL A 65 8.61 -11.77 -15.53
N GLU A 66 7.72 -12.76 -15.44
CA GLU A 66 7.41 -13.70 -16.52
C GLU A 66 6.53 -13.09 -17.63
N ARG A 67 6.16 -11.81 -17.50
CA ARG A 67 5.30 -11.08 -18.46
C ARG A 67 4.00 -11.81 -18.77
N ASN A 68 3.40 -12.44 -17.74
CA ASN A 68 2.10 -13.06 -17.89
C ASN A 68 1.08 -12.08 -18.47
N ALA A 69 0.35 -12.47 -19.51
CA ALA A 69 -0.52 -11.57 -20.28
C ALA A 69 -1.61 -10.90 -19.41
N GLU A 70 -2.20 -11.64 -18.47
CA GLU A 70 -3.19 -11.09 -17.53
C GLU A 70 -2.54 -10.07 -16.59
N THR A 71 -1.37 -10.40 -16.03
CA THR A 71 -0.61 -9.48 -15.18
C THR A 71 -0.23 -8.21 -15.92
N MET A 72 0.22 -8.32 -17.17
CA MET A 72 0.55 -7.16 -18.01
C MET A 72 -0.68 -6.27 -18.30
N ARG A 73 -1.87 -6.86 -18.32
CA ARG A 73 -3.13 -6.10 -18.42
C ARG A 73 -3.48 -5.41 -17.10
N LEU A 74 -3.27 -6.09 -15.96
CA LEU A 74 -3.58 -5.54 -14.62
C LEU A 74 -2.74 -4.33 -14.25
N ILE A 75 -1.50 -4.24 -14.75
CA ILE A 75 -0.61 -3.09 -14.48
C ILE A 75 -0.88 -1.88 -15.41
N GLN A 76 -1.91 -1.93 -16.25
CA GLN A 76 -2.28 -0.80 -17.08
C GLN A 76 -3.00 0.27 -16.28
N HIS A 77 -2.68 1.52 -16.59
CA HIS A 77 -3.32 2.72 -16.07
C HIS A 77 -4.01 3.49 -17.18
N ASP A 78 -4.96 4.32 -16.82
CA ASP A 78 -5.46 5.32 -17.77
C ASP A 78 -4.38 6.39 -18.01
N PRO A 79 -4.35 7.02 -19.21
CA PRO A 79 -3.37 8.08 -19.48
C PRO A 79 -3.40 9.25 -18.47
N GLU A 80 -4.56 9.50 -17.90
CA GLU A 80 -4.79 10.57 -16.91
C GLU A 80 -4.59 10.12 -15.45
N GLU A 81 -4.25 8.85 -15.20
CA GLU A 81 -4.08 8.33 -13.86
C GLU A 81 -2.66 8.61 -13.35
N HIS A 82 -2.53 9.64 -12.53
CA HIS A 82 -1.29 10.01 -11.86
C HIS A 82 -1.52 10.32 -10.37
N PRO A 83 -0.65 9.82 -9.46
CA PRO A 83 0.45 8.88 -9.73
C PRO A 83 -0.07 7.48 -10.08
N ARG A 84 0.61 6.80 -11.02
CA ARG A 84 0.35 5.40 -11.36
C ARG A 84 0.87 4.51 -10.25
N SER A 85 -0.03 3.97 -9.44
CA SER A 85 0.31 3.20 -8.25
C SER A 85 0.07 1.71 -8.46
N ILE A 86 1.13 0.90 -8.29
CA ILE A 86 1.08 -0.56 -8.44
C ILE A 86 1.41 -1.23 -7.12
N GLN A 87 0.53 -2.13 -6.66
CA GLN A 87 0.84 -2.98 -5.51
C GLN A 87 1.49 -4.29 -5.94
N LEU A 88 2.73 -4.52 -5.48
CA LEU A 88 3.45 -5.78 -5.66
C LEU A 88 3.27 -6.73 -4.48
N TYR A 89 3.26 -8.01 -4.78
CA TYR A 89 3.36 -9.10 -3.82
C TYR A 89 4.55 -9.99 -4.16
N SER A 90 5.40 -10.28 -3.18
CA SER A 90 6.51 -11.22 -3.31
C SER A 90 6.83 -11.90 -1.98
N THR A 91 7.42 -13.08 -2.05
CA THR A 91 8.06 -13.80 -0.93
C THR A 91 9.55 -14.06 -1.20
N ASP A 92 10.07 -13.51 -2.29
CA ASP A 92 11.46 -13.65 -2.73
C ASP A 92 12.05 -12.29 -3.11
N PRO A 93 13.13 -11.85 -2.43
CA PRO A 93 13.76 -10.55 -2.68
C PRO A 93 14.28 -10.38 -4.09
N THR A 94 14.79 -11.45 -4.72
CA THR A 94 15.33 -11.42 -6.09
C THR A 94 14.21 -11.14 -7.09
N THR A 95 13.11 -11.85 -6.97
CA THR A 95 11.93 -11.65 -7.83
C THR A 95 11.28 -10.28 -7.58
N ALA A 96 11.23 -9.84 -6.30
CA ALA A 96 10.71 -8.50 -5.95
C ALA A 96 11.55 -7.40 -6.62
N ARG A 97 12.88 -7.50 -6.53
CA ARG A 97 13.82 -6.60 -7.21
C ARG A 97 13.61 -6.56 -8.72
N ALA A 98 13.52 -7.73 -9.36
CA ALA A 98 13.32 -7.82 -10.80
C ALA A 98 11.98 -7.20 -11.23
N ALA A 99 10.90 -7.41 -10.48
CA ALA A 99 9.59 -6.82 -10.73
C ALA A 99 9.63 -5.29 -10.57
N ALA A 100 10.22 -4.78 -9.49
CA ALA A 100 10.37 -3.34 -9.27
C ALA A 100 11.21 -2.70 -10.39
N ARG A 101 12.33 -3.32 -10.76
CA ARG A 101 13.18 -2.87 -11.88
C ARG A 101 12.39 -2.76 -13.17
N LEU A 102 11.56 -3.75 -13.51
CA LEU A 102 10.72 -3.72 -14.71
C LEU A 102 9.77 -2.51 -14.66
N LEU A 103 9.07 -2.30 -13.54
CA LEU A 103 8.15 -1.18 -13.40
C LEU A 103 8.83 0.18 -13.54
N VAL A 104 10.01 0.32 -12.94
CA VAL A 104 10.79 1.56 -12.93
C VAL A 104 11.46 1.83 -14.28
N THR A 105 12.09 0.81 -14.91
CA THR A 105 12.84 1.00 -16.16
C THR A 105 11.93 1.16 -17.37
N GLU A 106 10.77 0.50 -17.39
CA GLU A 106 9.77 0.61 -18.46
C GLU A 106 8.78 1.74 -18.24
N ASP A 107 9.01 2.58 -17.22
CA ASP A 107 8.11 3.70 -16.87
C ASP A 107 6.64 3.26 -16.69
N ARG A 108 6.42 2.21 -15.90
CA ARG A 108 5.10 1.63 -15.65
C ARG A 108 4.46 2.11 -14.36
N ALA A 109 5.24 2.64 -13.42
CA ALA A 109 4.75 3.07 -12.12
C ALA A 109 5.44 4.36 -11.65
N ASP A 110 4.63 5.25 -11.06
CA ASP A 110 5.09 6.44 -10.36
C ASP A 110 5.22 6.19 -8.85
N HIS A 111 4.57 5.12 -8.37
CA HIS A 111 4.55 4.68 -6.97
C HIS A 111 4.42 3.15 -6.92
N ILE A 112 5.15 2.50 -6.01
CA ILE A 112 5.06 1.06 -5.76
C ILE A 112 4.62 0.85 -4.32
N ASP A 113 3.56 0.06 -4.09
CA ASP A 113 3.14 -0.40 -2.78
C ASP A 113 3.48 -1.88 -2.59
N LEU A 114 3.86 -2.31 -1.40
CA LEU A 114 4.17 -3.70 -1.08
C LEU A 114 3.09 -4.32 -0.19
N ASN A 115 2.57 -5.47 -0.62
CA ASN A 115 1.53 -6.19 0.12
C ASN A 115 2.08 -7.09 1.22
N PHE A 116 1.84 -6.68 2.46
CA PHE A 116 2.08 -7.48 3.66
C PHE A 116 0.82 -7.61 4.53
N GLY A 117 -0.35 -7.47 3.90
CA GLY A 117 -1.64 -7.50 4.60
C GLY A 117 -2.63 -8.55 4.10
N CYS A 118 -2.37 -9.22 2.98
CA CYS A 118 -3.30 -10.23 2.44
C CYS A 118 -3.46 -11.41 3.41
N PRO A 119 -4.68 -11.67 3.94
CA PRO A 119 -4.90 -12.75 4.92
C PRO A 119 -5.28 -14.08 4.27
N VAL A 120 -5.45 -14.12 2.94
CA VAL A 120 -5.97 -15.28 2.22
C VAL A 120 -5.07 -16.52 2.42
N PRO A 121 -5.61 -17.71 2.78
CA PRO A 121 -4.82 -18.90 3.04
C PRO A 121 -3.88 -19.32 1.89
N LYS A 122 -4.30 -19.11 0.63
CA LYS A 122 -3.46 -19.38 -0.55
C LYS A 122 -2.15 -18.55 -0.54
N VAL A 123 -2.15 -17.38 0.10
CA VAL A 123 -1.01 -16.46 0.22
C VAL A 123 -0.23 -16.76 1.51
N THR A 124 -0.92 -16.82 2.65
CA THR A 124 -0.27 -16.94 3.96
C THR A 124 0.37 -18.31 4.20
N ARG A 125 -0.21 -19.41 3.68
CA ARG A 125 0.39 -20.76 3.75
C ARG A 125 1.75 -20.84 3.03
N LYS A 126 1.99 -19.96 2.07
CA LYS A 126 3.30 -19.81 1.40
C LYS A 126 4.24 -18.84 2.11
N GLY A 127 3.86 -18.35 3.28
CA GLY A 127 4.63 -17.40 4.08
C GLY A 127 4.61 -15.96 3.55
N GLY A 128 3.62 -15.61 2.74
CA GLY A 128 3.47 -14.28 2.17
C GLY A 128 2.31 -13.48 2.77
N GLY A 129 2.05 -12.29 2.23
CA GLY A 129 1.02 -11.39 2.75
C GLY A 129 1.23 -11.09 4.23
N SER A 130 0.18 -11.21 5.04
CA SER A 130 0.21 -10.93 6.48
C SER A 130 1.12 -11.86 7.31
N ALA A 131 1.56 -13.00 6.77
CA ALA A 131 2.49 -13.89 7.45
C ALA A 131 3.97 -13.52 7.23
N LEU A 132 4.30 -12.72 6.21
CA LEU A 132 5.69 -12.43 5.86
C LEU A 132 6.42 -11.56 6.89
N PRO A 133 5.79 -10.53 7.50
CA PRO A 133 6.45 -9.70 8.52
C PRO A 133 6.95 -10.48 9.74
N TRP A 134 6.41 -11.66 10.01
CA TRP A 134 6.92 -12.58 11.05
C TRP A 134 8.36 -13.06 10.76
N LYS A 135 8.75 -13.10 9.49
CA LYS A 135 10.10 -13.43 9.02
C LYS A 135 10.90 -12.15 8.80
N ARG A 136 11.35 -11.52 9.88
CA ARG A 136 11.95 -10.18 9.90
C ARG A 136 13.01 -9.94 8.83
N ASP A 137 13.99 -10.85 8.70
CA ASP A 137 15.08 -10.70 7.74
C ASP A 137 14.58 -10.77 6.29
N LEU A 138 13.62 -11.67 6.02
CA LEU A 138 13.01 -11.79 4.71
C LEU A 138 12.16 -10.56 4.37
N PHE A 139 11.43 -10.03 5.35
CA PHE A 139 10.65 -8.80 5.20
C PHE A 139 11.56 -7.64 4.80
N ARG A 140 12.65 -7.40 5.56
CA ARG A 140 13.65 -6.38 5.25
C ARG A 140 14.26 -6.57 3.87
N ALA A 141 14.68 -7.78 3.55
CA ALA A 141 15.29 -8.09 2.26
C ALA A 141 14.33 -7.80 1.06
N VAL A 142 13.04 -8.11 1.21
CA VAL A 142 12.03 -7.80 0.17
C VAL A 142 11.81 -6.29 0.06
N VAL A 143 11.63 -5.60 1.19
CA VAL A 143 11.39 -4.13 1.20
C VAL A 143 12.61 -3.41 0.63
N GLY A 144 13.81 -3.65 1.16
CA GLY A 144 15.05 -3.02 0.71
C GLY A 144 15.33 -3.25 -0.78
N ALA A 145 15.08 -4.47 -1.27
CA ALA A 145 15.25 -4.78 -2.70
C ALA A 145 14.37 -3.92 -3.62
N VAL A 146 13.13 -3.62 -3.21
CA VAL A 146 12.21 -2.79 -3.99
C VAL A 146 12.53 -1.30 -3.83
N VAL A 147 12.86 -0.85 -2.61
CA VAL A 147 13.26 0.54 -2.34
C VAL A 147 14.50 0.93 -3.14
N GLU A 148 15.52 0.08 -3.17
CA GLU A 148 16.74 0.33 -3.98
C GLU A 148 16.44 0.52 -5.48
N GLU A 149 15.54 -0.27 -6.05
CA GLU A 149 15.17 -0.11 -7.45
C GLU A 149 14.30 1.13 -7.68
N GLY A 150 13.38 1.44 -6.76
CA GLY A 150 12.57 2.66 -6.79
C GLY A 150 13.43 3.92 -6.77
N ALA A 151 14.44 3.96 -5.90
CA ALA A 151 15.35 5.09 -5.75
C ALA A 151 16.12 5.45 -7.03
N ARG A 152 16.30 4.52 -7.97
CA ARG A 152 17.00 4.77 -9.26
C ARG A 152 16.28 5.79 -10.14
N ARG A 153 15.00 5.95 -10.00
CA ARG A 153 14.14 6.88 -10.78
C ARG A 153 13.22 7.70 -9.89
N ASP A 154 13.56 7.82 -8.60
CA ASP A 154 12.75 8.57 -7.62
C ASP A 154 11.29 8.10 -7.56
N VAL A 155 11.08 6.76 -7.67
CA VAL A 155 9.77 6.13 -7.50
C VAL A 155 9.63 5.72 -6.05
N PRO A 156 8.77 6.39 -5.26
CA PRO A 156 8.58 6.08 -3.85
C PRO A 156 7.95 4.70 -3.66
N VAL A 157 8.35 4.03 -2.58
CA VAL A 157 7.84 2.73 -2.17
C VAL A 157 7.12 2.85 -0.85
N THR A 158 5.94 2.23 -0.73
CA THR A 158 5.19 2.12 0.52
C THR A 158 4.95 0.67 0.89
N VAL A 159 4.54 0.43 2.12
CA VAL A 159 4.11 -0.90 2.57
C VAL A 159 2.70 -0.84 3.13
N LYS A 160 1.86 -1.84 2.80
CA LYS A 160 0.56 -2.03 3.43
C LYS A 160 0.52 -3.36 4.17
N MET A 161 0.22 -3.31 5.47
CA MET A 161 0.25 -4.46 6.35
C MET A 161 -1.00 -4.58 7.23
N ARG A 162 -1.10 -5.70 7.95
CA ARG A 162 -2.04 -5.93 9.05
C ARG A 162 -1.31 -5.93 10.39
N LYS A 163 -2.07 -5.93 11.52
CA LYS A 163 -1.51 -5.99 12.88
C LYS A 163 -0.58 -7.19 13.10
N GLY A 164 -0.83 -8.28 12.42
CA GLY A 164 -0.12 -9.54 12.55
C GLY A 164 -0.97 -10.72 12.05
N ILE A 165 -0.60 -11.91 12.45
CA ILE A 165 -1.28 -13.17 12.12
C ILE A 165 -2.55 -13.32 12.97
N ASP A 166 -2.38 -13.23 14.28
CA ASP A 166 -3.41 -13.27 15.32
C ASP A 166 -2.96 -12.42 16.52
N ASP A 167 -3.72 -12.40 17.60
CA ASP A 167 -3.43 -11.57 18.78
C ASP A 167 -2.18 -12.01 19.55
N ALA A 168 -1.74 -13.27 19.39
CA ALA A 168 -0.50 -13.77 19.97
C ALA A 168 0.73 -13.49 19.08
N HIS A 169 0.52 -13.18 17.81
CA HIS A 169 1.57 -13.01 16.81
C HIS A 169 1.41 -11.65 16.09
N LEU A 170 1.50 -10.58 16.87
CA LEU A 170 1.49 -9.22 16.37
C LEU A 170 2.86 -8.85 15.79
N THR A 171 2.87 -8.18 14.62
CA THR A 171 4.11 -7.84 13.91
C THR A 171 4.20 -6.37 13.52
N TYR A 172 3.12 -5.61 13.63
CA TYR A 172 2.98 -4.30 12.97
C TYR A 172 3.98 -3.24 13.47
N LEU A 173 4.37 -3.25 14.75
CA LEU A 173 5.34 -2.28 15.28
C LEU A 173 6.74 -2.54 14.74
N ASP A 174 7.22 -3.78 14.89
CA ASP A 174 8.53 -4.19 14.40
C ASP A 174 8.62 -4.05 12.86
N ALA A 175 7.56 -4.44 12.14
CA ALA A 175 7.51 -4.33 10.69
C ALA A 175 7.45 -2.87 10.23
N GLY A 176 6.73 -2.01 10.95
CA GLY A 176 6.68 -0.59 10.65
C GLY A 176 8.03 0.09 10.80
N LEU A 177 8.74 -0.16 11.91
CA LEU A 177 10.11 0.32 12.11
C LEU A 177 11.06 -0.21 11.04
N ALA A 178 11.03 -1.52 10.80
CA ALA A 178 11.87 -2.13 9.77
C ALA A 178 11.62 -1.53 8.38
N ALA A 179 10.36 -1.28 8.02
CA ALA A 179 10.03 -0.64 6.75
C ALA A 179 10.57 0.79 6.66
N GLN A 180 10.43 1.59 7.74
CA GLN A 180 11.01 2.94 7.82
C GLN A 180 12.53 2.90 7.65
N GLU A 181 13.23 2.02 8.36
CA GLU A 181 14.69 1.85 8.27
C GLU A 181 15.16 1.40 6.88
N GLU A 182 14.35 0.62 6.15
CA GLU A 182 14.63 0.25 4.75
C GLU A 182 14.31 1.37 3.75
N GLY A 183 13.76 2.51 4.22
CA GLY A 183 13.57 3.72 3.41
C GLY A 183 12.24 3.80 2.65
N VAL A 184 11.17 3.19 3.17
CA VAL A 184 9.84 3.38 2.57
C VAL A 184 9.35 4.82 2.76
N ALA A 185 8.49 5.26 1.85
CA ALA A 185 7.93 6.62 1.86
C ALA A 185 6.65 6.76 2.71
N ALA A 186 5.99 5.66 3.07
CA ALA A 186 4.87 5.60 4.01
C ALA A 186 4.57 4.16 4.43
N VAL A 187 3.85 4.03 5.54
CA VAL A 187 3.36 2.74 6.06
C VAL A 187 1.84 2.80 6.21
N ALA A 188 1.11 1.82 5.66
CA ALA A 188 -0.33 1.69 5.83
C ALA A 188 -0.68 0.47 6.70
N LEU A 189 -1.50 0.67 7.72
CA LEU A 189 -1.94 -0.39 8.64
C LEU A 189 -3.44 -0.63 8.53
N HIS A 190 -3.83 -1.84 8.09
CA HIS A 190 -5.18 -2.33 8.36
C HIS A 190 -5.21 -2.87 9.80
N ALA A 191 -5.98 -2.21 10.63
CA ALA A 191 -5.98 -2.43 12.08
C ALA A 191 -6.74 -3.68 12.53
N ARG A 192 -6.62 -4.77 11.78
CA ARG A 192 -7.07 -6.13 12.11
C ARG A 192 -5.93 -7.11 11.95
N THR A 193 -6.00 -8.25 12.64
CA THR A 193 -5.12 -9.40 12.37
C THR A 193 -5.57 -10.16 11.13
N ALA A 194 -4.72 -11.07 10.63
CA ALA A 194 -5.10 -11.98 9.55
C ALA A 194 -6.26 -12.90 9.96
N ALA A 195 -6.23 -13.41 11.20
CA ALA A 195 -7.26 -14.28 11.76
C ALA A 195 -8.64 -13.61 11.83
N GLN A 196 -8.70 -12.31 12.12
CA GLN A 196 -9.95 -11.56 12.12
C GLN A 196 -10.55 -11.43 10.72
N ALA A 197 -9.76 -11.49 9.66
CA ALA A 197 -10.18 -11.20 8.30
C ALA A 197 -10.94 -9.86 8.21
N TYR A 198 -12.27 -9.89 8.23
CA TYR A 198 -13.14 -8.70 8.25
C TYR A 198 -14.10 -8.70 9.45
N SER A 199 -13.96 -9.64 10.39
CA SER A 199 -14.80 -9.74 11.58
C SER A 199 -14.34 -8.77 12.68
N GLY A 200 -15.24 -8.50 13.63
CA GLY A 200 -15.00 -7.56 14.72
C GLY A 200 -14.80 -6.13 14.22
N THR A 201 -14.12 -5.32 15.01
CA THR A 201 -13.80 -3.91 14.71
C THR A 201 -12.33 -3.71 14.46
N ALA A 202 -11.97 -2.71 13.65
CA ALA A 202 -10.59 -2.28 13.46
C ALA A 202 -10.08 -1.59 14.74
N ASP A 203 -8.89 -1.95 15.16
CA ASP A 203 -8.25 -1.42 16.36
C ASP A 203 -7.47 -0.12 16.05
N TRP A 204 -8.17 1.01 16.09
CA TRP A 204 -7.57 2.31 15.81
C TRP A 204 -6.51 2.72 16.84
N ALA A 205 -6.51 2.12 18.05
CA ALA A 205 -5.44 2.34 19.02
C ALA A 205 -4.10 1.76 18.53
N ALA A 206 -4.14 0.64 17.77
CA ALA A 206 -2.95 0.10 17.13
C ALA A 206 -2.39 1.02 16.04
N ILE A 207 -3.24 1.74 15.29
CA ILE A 207 -2.78 2.74 14.31
C ILE A 207 -2.08 3.89 15.02
N ARG A 208 -2.66 4.40 16.12
CA ARG A 208 -2.02 5.45 16.92
C ARG A 208 -0.66 4.99 17.45
N LEU A 209 -0.57 3.80 18.04
CA LEU A 209 0.68 3.27 18.55
C LEU A 209 1.73 3.08 17.45
N LEU A 210 1.31 2.64 16.26
CA LEU A 210 2.22 2.59 15.11
C LEU A 210 2.71 3.98 14.72
N LYS A 211 1.84 5.00 14.72
CA LYS A 211 2.23 6.38 14.42
C LYS A 211 3.20 6.97 15.45
N GLU A 212 3.07 6.59 16.71
CA GLU A 212 4.01 6.97 17.78
C GLU A 212 5.37 6.26 17.63
N THR A 213 5.37 5.09 17.00
CA THR A 213 6.56 4.25 16.77
C THR A 213 7.29 4.64 15.48
N VAL A 214 6.53 4.84 14.38
CA VAL A 214 7.03 5.21 13.06
C VAL A 214 6.90 6.74 12.92
N THR A 215 8.02 7.45 13.07
CA THR A 215 8.02 8.92 13.19
C THR A 215 8.55 9.65 11.98
N GLU A 216 9.33 8.99 11.12
CA GLU A 216 10.01 9.64 9.98
C GLU A 216 9.17 9.64 8.70
N VAL A 217 8.16 8.78 8.62
CA VAL A 217 7.28 8.66 7.45
C VAL A 217 5.80 8.69 7.85
N PRO A 218 4.89 9.07 6.95
CA PRO A 218 3.46 9.02 7.19
C PRO A 218 2.97 7.61 7.54
N VAL A 219 2.00 7.53 8.47
CA VAL A 219 1.22 6.33 8.76
C VAL A 219 -0.20 6.54 8.27
N LEU A 220 -0.69 5.63 7.43
CA LEU A 220 -2.03 5.60 6.88
C LEU A 220 -2.89 4.60 7.63
N GLY A 221 -3.97 5.06 8.24
CA GLY A 221 -4.95 4.21 8.92
C GLY A 221 -5.91 3.53 7.92
N ASN A 222 -6.25 2.26 8.17
CA ASN A 222 -7.20 1.52 7.35
C ASN A 222 -8.06 0.57 8.21
N GLY A 223 -9.33 0.49 7.88
CA GLY A 223 -10.33 -0.38 8.52
C GLY A 223 -11.48 0.41 9.14
N ASP A 224 -12.71 0.00 8.83
CA ASP A 224 -13.96 0.58 9.32
C ASP A 224 -14.11 2.09 9.04
N ILE A 225 -13.68 2.52 7.88
CA ILE A 225 -13.97 3.85 7.34
C ILE A 225 -15.22 3.71 6.46
N TRP A 226 -16.37 4.11 6.97
CA TRP A 226 -17.69 3.95 6.34
C TRP A 226 -18.25 5.26 5.80
N SER A 227 -17.73 6.37 6.29
CA SER A 227 -18.15 7.72 5.91
C SER A 227 -16.94 8.65 5.72
N ALA A 228 -17.18 9.83 5.17
CA ALA A 228 -16.16 10.86 5.06
C ALA A 228 -15.70 11.34 6.45
N GLU A 229 -16.61 11.39 7.41
CA GLU A 229 -16.34 11.78 8.79
C GLU A 229 -15.39 10.82 9.50
N ASP A 230 -15.46 9.51 9.19
CA ASP A 230 -14.53 8.51 9.73
C ASP A 230 -13.10 8.70 9.21
N ALA A 231 -12.94 9.38 8.07
CA ALA A 231 -11.65 9.62 7.43
C ALA A 231 -10.97 10.92 7.91
N LEU A 232 -11.72 11.81 8.60
CA LEU A 232 -11.26 13.12 9.08
C LEU A 232 -10.94 13.09 10.58
#